data_603022c4318324d71d5b8a21385d2589
#
_entry.id   603022c4318324d71d5b8a21385d2589
#
_cell.length_a   1.000
_cell.length_b   1.000
_cell.length_c   1.000
_cell.angle_alpha   90.00
_cell.angle_beta   90.00
_cell.angle_gamma   90.00
#
_symmetry.space_group_name_H-M   'P 1'
#
loop_
_entity.id
_entity.type
_entity.pdbx_description
1 polymer ?
#
loop_
_entity_poly.entity_id
_entity_poly.type
_entity_poly.pdbx_seq_one_letter_code
_entity_poly.pdbx_strand_id
1 'polypeptide(L)'
;MDNEWFERRTYRSSDWTVDRLVELKRRRGSTISLVIPARDEAATVGGIVARVRAQLQEKAPLLDEIVVMDSDSADDTGARARGAGAVVHRVGEVRPELGHHRGKGEAMWKSLFVTSGDIIAFMDADLVEWDTHFVSGLLGPLLTEPGVSLVKGFYDRVLDRPGTAGRPHGTGGGPGGEVSEEAVSHEGGRVTELVARPTIALRWPQLSGVVQPLSGEWAVRRDLFERLSVPTGYGVELAVLVDTALRYGVDAVAQVDLGRRAHRHQSLRGLGAMATELLAVADRRAGIDHGTDAVRIRQFGAGERRGQPLNSTVSVVERPPAAEVGAGDAEVLEGVVGRC
;
A
#
# COMPACT_ATOMS: atom_id res chain seq x y z
N MET A 1 25.43 1.73 10.14
CA MET A 1 24.19 1.37 9.44
C MET A 1 24.59 0.35 8.40
N ASP A 2 23.94 -0.79 8.38
CA ASP A 2 24.31 -1.90 7.52
C ASP A 2 24.01 -1.58 6.05
N ASN A 3 25.02 -1.10 5.32
CA ASN A 3 25.00 -0.97 3.87
C ASN A 3 24.75 -2.35 3.22
N GLU A 4 25.08 -3.41 3.95
CA GLU A 4 25.00 -4.81 3.56
C GLU A 4 23.56 -5.30 3.31
N TRP A 5 22.59 -4.91 4.17
CA TRP A 5 21.18 -5.22 3.92
C TRP A 5 20.68 -4.48 2.68
N PHE A 6 20.99 -3.19 2.54
CA PHE A 6 20.56 -2.39 1.40
C PHE A 6 21.05 -2.99 0.08
N GLU A 7 22.32 -3.35 -0.02
CA GLU A 7 22.89 -3.96 -1.22
C GLU A 7 22.26 -5.33 -1.53
N ARG A 8 22.00 -6.13 -0.50
CA ARG A 8 21.51 -7.50 -0.65
C ARG A 8 19.99 -7.59 -0.88
N ARG A 9 19.22 -6.62 -0.39
CA ARG A 9 17.74 -6.63 -0.37
C ARG A 9 17.08 -5.52 -1.21
N THR A 10 17.87 -4.81 -2.00
CA THR A 10 17.36 -3.79 -2.93
C THR A 10 17.51 -4.30 -4.36
N TYR A 11 16.41 -4.30 -5.08
CA TYR A 11 16.30 -4.82 -6.44
C TYR A 11 15.76 -3.74 -7.37
N ARG A 12 15.84 -4.00 -8.68
CA ARG A 12 15.18 -3.20 -9.71
C ARG A 12 14.05 -4.01 -10.35
N SER A 13 13.00 -3.35 -10.76
CA SER A 13 11.89 -4.00 -11.47
C SER A 13 12.35 -4.72 -12.76
N SER A 14 13.46 -4.27 -13.37
CA SER A 14 14.09 -4.85 -14.55
C SER A 14 14.89 -6.12 -14.30
N ASP A 15 15.12 -6.52 -13.04
CA ASP A 15 15.91 -7.72 -12.71
C ASP A 15 15.20 -9.02 -13.11
N TRP A 16 13.89 -8.94 -13.39
CA TRP A 16 13.09 -10.08 -13.83
C TRP A 16 12.25 -9.75 -15.06
N THR A 17 12.25 -10.66 -16.02
CA THR A 17 11.25 -10.65 -17.09
C THR A 17 9.95 -11.28 -16.59
N VAL A 18 8.81 -10.88 -17.14
CA VAL A 18 7.49 -11.44 -16.79
C VAL A 18 7.46 -12.95 -17.06
N ASP A 19 8.02 -13.41 -18.19
CA ASP A 19 8.09 -14.83 -18.53
C ASP A 19 8.85 -15.64 -17.49
N ARG A 20 9.95 -15.08 -16.96
CA ARG A 20 10.72 -15.72 -15.89
C ARG A 20 9.91 -15.84 -14.59
N LEU A 21 9.14 -14.80 -14.24
CA LEU A 21 8.27 -14.83 -13.06
C LEU A 21 7.14 -15.84 -13.22
N VAL A 22 6.53 -15.96 -14.39
CA VAL A 22 5.52 -16.99 -14.69
C VAL A 22 6.10 -18.40 -14.54
N GLU A 23 7.31 -18.63 -15.04
CA GLU A 23 8.00 -19.91 -14.87
C GLU A 23 8.24 -20.23 -13.38
N LEU A 24 8.74 -19.27 -12.61
CA LEU A 24 9.00 -19.41 -11.18
C LEU A 24 7.71 -19.67 -10.39
N LYS A 25 6.65 -18.90 -10.67
CA LYS A 25 5.31 -19.11 -10.10
C LYS A 25 4.84 -20.54 -10.32
N ARG A 26 4.89 -21.01 -11.58
CA ARG A 26 4.47 -22.38 -11.95
C ARG A 26 5.30 -23.44 -11.23
N ARG A 27 6.61 -23.28 -11.16
CA ARG A 27 7.51 -24.25 -10.47
C ARG A 27 7.24 -24.34 -8.98
N ARG A 28 6.85 -23.23 -8.36
CA ARG A 28 6.52 -23.17 -6.93
C ARG A 28 5.09 -23.59 -6.62
N GLY A 29 4.23 -23.70 -7.64
CA GLY A 29 2.79 -23.92 -7.46
C GLY A 29 2.11 -22.75 -6.73
N SER A 30 2.68 -21.55 -6.77
CA SER A 30 2.15 -20.39 -6.05
C SER A 30 1.01 -19.73 -6.81
N THR A 31 0.07 -19.18 -6.07
CA THR A 31 -1.02 -18.33 -6.58
C THR A 31 -0.83 -16.88 -6.15
N ILE A 32 -1.26 -15.94 -6.99
CA ILE A 32 -1.01 -14.50 -6.79
C ILE A 32 -2.28 -13.69 -6.97
N SER A 33 -2.68 -12.95 -5.93
CA SER A 33 -3.75 -11.98 -5.97
C SER A 33 -3.19 -10.56 -6.10
N LEU A 34 -3.76 -9.75 -7.00
CA LEU A 34 -3.60 -8.31 -6.96
C LEU A 34 -4.81 -7.69 -6.29
N VAL A 35 -4.59 -6.91 -5.26
CA VAL A 35 -5.61 -6.17 -4.51
C VAL A 35 -5.42 -4.68 -4.72
N ILE A 36 -6.49 -3.99 -5.12
CA ILE A 36 -6.51 -2.54 -5.36
C ILE A 36 -7.55 -1.93 -4.41
N PRO A 37 -7.14 -1.38 -3.25
CA PRO A 37 -8.03 -0.58 -2.42
C PRO A 37 -8.40 0.70 -3.16
N ALA A 38 -9.69 0.99 -3.30
CA ALA A 38 -10.17 2.13 -4.06
C ALA A 38 -11.26 2.90 -3.31
N ARG A 39 -11.22 4.23 -3.43
CA ARG A 39 -12.28 5.11 -2.97
C ARG A 39 -12.34 6.38 -3.79
N ASP A 40 -13.46 6.57 -4.51
CA ASP A 40 -13.68 7.73 -5.37
C ASP A 40 -12.58 7.90 -6.46
N GLU A 41 -12.21 6.76 -7.12
CA GLU A 41 -11.15 6.67 -8.13
C GLU A 41 -11.68 6.22 -9.49
N ALA A 42 -12.91 6.63 -9.86
CA ALA A 42 -13.51 6.30 -11.16
C ALA A 42 -12.69 6.74 -12.37
N ALA A 43 -11.83 7.77 -12.20
CA ALA A 43 -11.01 8.30 -13.28
C ALA A 43 -9.85 7.37 -13.68
N THR A 44 -9.33 6.56 -12.76
CA THR A 44 -8.06 5.82 -12.91
C THR A 44 -8.23 4.32 -12.83
N VAL A 45 -9.07 3.81 -11.91
CA VAL A 45 -9.18 2.39 -11.58
C VAL A 45 -9.46 1.49 -12.79
N GLY A 46 -10.35 1.92 -13.71
CA GLY A 46 -10.69 1.13 -14.90
C GLY A 46 -9.49 0.93 -15.83
N GLY A 47 -8.69 1.99 -16.06
CA GLY A 47 -7.47 1.93 -16.87
C GLY A 47 -6.38 1.06 -16.23
N ILE A 48 -6.26 1.13 -14.89
CA ILE A 48 -5.34 0.31 -14.12
C ILE A 48 -5.69 -1.17 -14.27
N VAL A 49 -6.92 -1.55 -13.97
CA VAL A 49 -7.40 -2.93 -14.07
C VAL A 49 -7.24 -3.48 -15.48
N ALA A 50 -7.68 -2.74 -16.51
CA ALA A 50 -7.60 -3.17 -17.91
C ALA A 50 -6.16 -3.44 -18.35
N ARG A 51 -5.20 -2.55 -18.01
CA ARG A 51 -3.79 -2.71 -18.37
C ARG A 51 -3.14 -3.90 -17.67
N VAL A 52 -3.35 -4.04 -16.37
CA VAL A 52 -2.80 -5.16 -15.59
C VAL A 52 -3.37 -6.48 -16.09
N ARG A 53 -4.69 -6.57 -16.28
CA ARG A 53 -5.35 -7.77 -16.77
C ARG A 53 -4.80 -8.19 -18.13
N ALA A 54 -4.75 -7.28 -19.09
CA ALA A 54 -4.25 -7.59 -20.42
C ALA A 54 -2.81 -8.11 -20.45
N GLN A 55 -1.92 -7.55 -19.60
CA GLN A 55 -0.49 -7.88 -19.65
C GLN A 55 -0.09 -9.00 -18.68
N LEU A 56 -0.67 -9.04 -17.46
CA LEU A 56 -0.23 -9.91 -16.39
C LEU A 56 -1.23 -11.05 -16.05
N GLN A 57 -2.38 -11.11 -16.71
CA GLN A 57 -3.33 -12.20 -16.56
C GLN A 57 -3.64 -12.88 -17.89
N GLU A 58 -3.92 -12.13 -18.97
CA GLU A 58 -4.30 -12.69 -20.27
C GLU A 58 -3.08 -13.05 -21.13
N LYS A 59 -2.14 -12.09 -21.32
CA LYS A 59 -0.94 -12.29 -22.11
C LYS A 59 0.08 -13.18 -21.39
N ALA A 60 0.28 -12.94 -20.11
CA ALA A 60 1.17 -13.72 -19.25
C ALA A 60 0.40 -14.09 -17.97
N PRO A 61 0.22 -15.41 -17.64
CA PRO A 61 -0.58 -15.83 -16.50
C PRO A 61 0.20 -15.70 -15.18
N LEU A 62 0.63 -14.46 -14.88
CA LEU A 62 1.33 -14.13 -13.65
C LEU A 62 0.36 -13.92 -12.49
N LEU A 63 -0.78 -13.26 -12.72
CA LEU A 63 -1.83 -13.05 -11.73
C LEU A 63 -2.96 -14.07 -11.91
N ASP A 64 -3.44 -14.62 -10.80
CA ASP A 64 -4.60 -15.52 -10.78
C ASP A 64 -5.90 -14.72 -10.65
N GLU A 65 -5.87 -13.64 -9.87
CA GLU A 65 -7.03 -12.77 -9.67
C GLU A 65 -6.65 -11.29 -9.52
N ILE A 66 -7.59 -10.43 -9.89
CA ILE A 66 -7.52 -8.98 -9.70
C ILE A 66 -8.77 -8.57 -8.94
N VAL A 67 -8.58 -8.08 -7.72
CA VAL A 67 -9.66 -7.70 -6.81
C VAL A 67 -9.59 -6.22 -6.49
N VAL A 68 -10.70 -5.52 -6.66
CA VAL A 68 -10.85 -4.13 -6.22
C VAL A 68 -11.70 -4.10 -4.96
N MET A 69 -11.14 -3.56 -3.89
CA MET A 69 -11.80 -3.34 -2.62
C MET A 69 -12.36 -1.92 -2.57
N ASP A 70 -13.65 -1.78 -2.89
CA ASP A 70 -14.35 -0.50 -2.94
C ASP A 70 -14.76 -0.05 -1.52
N SER A 71 -14.13 0.99 -1.02
CA SER A 71 -14.36 1.57 0.30
C SER A 71 -15.50 2.59 0.30
N ASP A 72 -16.69 2.16 -0.14
CA ASP A 72 -17.92 2.96 -0.21
C ASP A 72 -17.75 4.21 -1.08
N SER A 73 -17.29 4.05 -2.30
CA SER A 73 -17.18 5.12 -3.29
C SER A 73 -18.54 5.73 -3.60
N ALA A 74 -18.58 7.05 -3.72
CA ALA A 74 -19.76 7.81 -4.10
C ALA A 74 -19.88 7.96 -5.63
N ASP A 75 -18.83 7.67 -6.36
CA ASP A 75 -18.72 7.73 -7.83
C ASP A 75 -18.82 6.34 -8.49
N ASP A 76 -18.54 6.27 -9.79
CA ASP A 76 -18.62 5.04 -10.58
C ASP A 76 -17.40 4.10 -10.40
N THR A 77 -16.57 4.24 -9.36
CA THR A 77 -15.36 3.46 -9.14
C THR A 77 -15.60 1.96 -9.31
N GLY A 78 -16.54 1.40 -8.54
CA GLY A 78 -16.83 -0.04 -8.60
C GLY A 78 -17.37 -0.50 -9.95
N ALA A 79 -18.20 0.30 -10.62
CA ALA A 79 -18.73 -0.03 -11.96
C ALA A 79 -17.62 -0.05 -13.02
N ARG A 80 -16.70 0.91 -12.98
CA ARG A 80 -15.56 0.98 -13.92
C ARG A 80 -14.58 -0.14 -13.70
N ALA A 81 -14.30 -0.53 -12.46
CA ALA A 81 -13.43 -1.65 -12.15
C ALA A 81 -14.02 -2.99 -12.65
N ARG A 82 -15.32 -3.23 -12.42
CA ARG A 82 -16.03 -4.42 -12.97
C ARG A 82 -16.02 -4.44 -14.50
N GLY A 83 -16.31 -3.30 -15.13
CA GLY A 83 -16.29 -3.17 -16.59
C GLY A 83 -14.91 -3.46 -17.20
N ALA A 84 -13.83 -3.22 -16.46
CA ALA A 84 -12.45 -3.55 -16.86
C ALA A 84 -12.05 -5.00 -16.56
N GLY A 85 -12.89 -5.77 -15.84
CA GLY A 85 -12.71 -7.20 -15.58
C GLY A 85 -12.16 -7.56 -14.20
N ALA A 86 -12.15 -6.64 -13.23
CA ALA A 86 -11.84 -6.98 -11.86
C ALA A 86 -13.04 -7.60 -11.13
N VAL A 87 -12.76 -8.46 -10.15
CA VAL A 87 -13.74 -8.80 -9.10
C VAL A 87 -13.81 -7.62 -8.14
N VAL A 88 -15.02 -7.13 -7.84
CA VAL A 88 -15.20 -5.96 -6.99
C VAL A 88 -16.03 -6.30 -5.77
N HIS A 89 -15.47 -6.06 -4.60
CA HIS A 89 -16.15 -6.19 -3.31
C HIS A 89 -16.30 -4.83 -2.65
N ARG A 90 -17.48 -4.55 -2.12
CA ARG A 90 -17.66 -3.43 -1.19
C ARG A 90 -17.11 -3.84 0.18
N VAL A 91 -16.23 -3.02 0.73
CA VAL A 91 -15.54 -3.32 1.99
C VAL A 91 -16.54 -3.58 3.13
N GLY A 92 -17.64 -2.81 3.20
CA GLY A 92 -18.70 -3.00 4.21
C GLY A 92 -19.47 -4.31 4.09
N GLU A 93 -19.50 -4.93 2.89
CA GLU A 93 -20.22 -6.19 2.62
C GLU A 93 -19.38 -7.44 2.87
N VAL A 94 -18.05 -7.30 2.99
CA VAL A 94 -17.14 -8.41 3.32
C VAL A 94 -17.15 -8.65 4.82
N ARG A 95 -17.56 -9.84 5.24
CA ARG A 95 -17.66 -10.23 6.66
C ARG A 95 -18.36 -9.12 7.48
N PRO A 96 -19.64 -8.80 7.16
CA PRO A 96 -20.36 -7.70 7.79
C PRO A 96 -20.53 -7.88 9.30
N GLU A 97 -20.53 -9.10 9.81
CA GLU A 97 -20.59 -9.46 11.23
C GLU A 97 -19.38 -8.92 12.01
N LEU A 98 -18.23 -8.69 11.35
CA LEU A 98 -17.04 -8.12 11.97
C LEU A 98 -17.09 -6.57 12.04
N GLY A 99 -18.21 -5.98 11.61
CA GLY A 99 -18.35 -4.54 11.51
C GLY A 99 -17.52 -3.93 10.37
N HIS A 100 -17.50 -2.60 10.33
CA HIS A 100 -16.81 -1.85 9.29
C HIS A 100 -16.10 -0.62 9.87
N HIS A 101 -14.85 -0.42 9.47
CA HIS A 101 -14.06 0.78 9.74
C HIS A 101 -13.72 1.47 8.42
N ARG A 102 -13.55 2.79 8.48
CA ARG A 102 -13.06 3.55 7.35
C ARG A 102 -11.54 3.49 7.30
N GLY A 103 -10.97 3.26 6.11
CA GLY A 103 -9.54 3.40 5.89
C GLY A 103 -8.97 2.35 4.95
N LYS A 104 -7.74 2.61 4.51
CA LYS A 104 -7.03 1.76 3.55
C LYS A 104 -6.70 0.39 4.13
N GLY A 105 -6.25 0.38 5.39
CA GLY A 105 -5.91 -0.87 6.07
C GLY A 105 -7.13 -1.78 6.28
N GLU A 106 -8.32 -1.24 6.53
CA GLU A 106 -9.56 -2.02 6.57
C GLU A 106 -9.82 -2.76 5.26
N ALA A 107 -9.70 -2.06 4.13
CA ALA A 107 -9.86 -2.67 2.82
C ALA A 107 -8.83 -3.77 2.57
N MET A 108 -7.57 -3.54 2.96
CA MET A 108 -6.50 -4.53 2.83
C MET A 108 -6.73 -5.74 3.73
N TRP A 109 -7.12 -5.54 4.99
CA TRP A 109 -7.41 -6.63 5.90
C TRP A 109 -8.61 -7.46 5.43
N LYS A 110 -9.68 -6.82 5.02
CA LYS A 110 -10.88 -7.52 4.50
C LYS A 110 -10.64 -8.23 3.18
N SER A 111 -9.66 -7.81 2.39
CA SER A 111 -9.29 -8.53 1.16
C SER A 111 -8.82 -9.96 1.41
N LEU A 112 -8.31 -10.26 2.60
CA LEU A 112 -7.90 -11.62 2.99
C LEU A 112 -9.06 -12.64 2.95
N PHE A 113 -10.31 -12.19 3.14
CA PHE A 113 -11.49 -13.05 3.14
C PHE A 113 -12.11 -13.26 1.77
N VAL A 114 -11.63 -12.56 0.74
CA VAL A 114 -12.19 -12.61 -0.62
C VAL A 114 -11.13 -12.86 -1.70
N THR A 115 -9.90 -13.16 -1.29
CA THR A 115 -8.79 -13.52 -2.17
C THR A 115 -8.20 -14.87 -1.75
N SER A 116 -7.52 -15.54 -2.67
CA SER A 116 -6.98 -16.90 -2.47
C SER A 116 -5.48 -17.06 -2.73
N GLY A 117 -4.83 -16.02 -3.26
CA GLY A 117 -3.41 -16.10 -3.63
C GLY A 117 -2.46 -16.28 -2.44
N ASP A 118 -1.44 -17.14 -2.57
CA ASP A 118 -0.36 -17.32 -1.59
C ASP A 118 0.50 -16.07 -1.43
N ILE A 119 0.50 -15.24 -2.47
CA ILE A 119 1.15 -13.92 -2.49
C ILE A 119 0.07 -12.89 -2.81
N ILE A 120 0.05 -11.81 -2.05
CA ILE A 120 -0.84 -10.68 -2.27
C ILE A 120 0.01 -9.48 -2.64
N ALA A 121 -0.25 -8.90 -3.80
CA ALA A 121 0.29 -7.60 -4.20
C ALA A 121 -0.78 -6.52 -3.97
N PHE A 122 -0.39 -5.42 -3.37
CA PHE A 122 -1.22 -4.24 -3.17
C PHE A 122 -0.74 -3.11 -4.08
N MET A 123 -1.68 -2.39 -4.67
CA MET A 123 -1.42 -1.26 -5.55
C MET A 123 -2.48 -0.19 -5.38
N ASP A 124 -2.08 1.08 -5.33
CA ASP A 124 -3.00 2.21 -5.22
C ASP A 124 -3.88 2.36 -6.49
N ALA A 125 -5.10 2.84 -6.31
CA ALA A 125 -6.07 3.03 -7.40
C ALA A 125 -5.92 4.37 -8.13
N ASP A 126 -5.09 5.31 -7.64
CA ASP A 126 -4.94 6.69 -8.14
C ASP A 126 -3.70 6.91 -9.03
N LEU A 127 -3.09 5.83 -9.53
CA LEU A 127 -1.87 5.89 -10.33
C LEU A 127 -2.11 6.54 -11.69
N VAL A 128 -1.27 7.52 -12.06
CA VAL A 128 -1.32 8.20 -13.36
C VAL A 128 -0.14 7.83 -14.24
N GLU A 129 1.09 7.99 -13.74
CA GLU A 129 2.32 7.55 -14.42
C GLU A 129 2.82 6.26 -13.77
N TRP A 130 2.57 5.13 -14.44
CA TRP A 130 2.93 3.81 -13.97
C TRP A 130 2.88 2.80 -15.14
N ASP A 131 3.47 1.62 -14.94
CA ASP A 131 3.27 0.48 -15.85
C ASP A 131 3.26 -0.84 -15.05
N THR A 132 3.01 -1.94 -15.73
CA THR A 132 2.83 -3.28 -15.13
C THR A 132 4.04 -3.80 -14.37
N HIS A 133 5.23 -3.22 -14.59
CA HIS A 133 6.42 -3.51 -13.79
C HIS A 133 6.28 -3.10 -12.30
N PHE A 134 5.31 -2.25 -11.97
CA PHE A 134 4.95 -1.95 -10.58
C PHE A 134 4.45 -3.22 -9.85
N VAL A 135 3.72 -4.08 -10.55
CA VAL A 135 3.25 -5.35 -9.99
C VAL A 135 4.31 -6.44 -10.15
N SER A 136 4.81 -6.65 -11.38
CA SER A 136 5.77 -7.75 -11.63
C SER A 136 7.08 -7.58 -10.86
N GLY A 137 7.58 -6.35 -10.70
CA GLY A 137 8.78 -6.07 -9.90
C GLY A 137 8.62 -6.48 -8.44
N LEU A 138 7.49 -6.17 -7.82
CA LEU A 138 7.22 -6.55 -6.42
C LEU A 138 7.18 -8.07 -6.21
N LEU A 139 6.77 -8.83 -7.22
CA LEU A 139 6.68 -10.28 -7.14
C LEU A 139 8.04 -10.97 -7.28
N GLY A 140 9.02 -10.29 -7.89
CA GLY A 140 10.35 -10.84 -8.15
C GLY A 140 11.01 -11.43 -6.89
N PRO A 141 11.30 -10.65 -5.85
CA PRO A 141 11.94 -11.16 -4.64
C PRO A 141 11.13 -12.26 -3.94
N LEU A 142 9.80 -12.17 -3.92
CA LEU A 142 8.95 -13.22 -3.32
C LEU A 142 9.03 -14.55 -4.06
N LEU A 143 9.27 -14.51 -5.38
CA LEU A 143 9.38 -15.70 -6.21
C LEU A 143 10.83 -16.22 -6.34
N THR A 144 11.86 -15.42 -6.03
CA THR A 144 13.27 -15.83 -6.13
C THR A 144 13.91 -16.12 -4.78
N GLU A 145 13.61 -15.34 -3.75
CA GLU A 145 14.24 -15.38 -2.44
C GLU A 145 13.37 -16.09 -1.40
N PRO A 146 13.71 -17.30 -0.97
CA PRO A 146 12.88 -18.07 -0.02
C PRO A 146 12.67 -17.37 1.33
N GLY A 147 13.64 -16.56 1.77
CA GLY A 147 13.58 -15.85 3.06
C GLY A 147 12.80 -14.54 3.02
N VAL A 148 12.40 -14.05 1.82
CA VAL A 148 11.64 -12.80 1.69
C VAL A 148 10.15 -13.07 1.85
N SER A 149 9.52 -12.29 2.72
CA SER A 149 8.08 -12.37 3.02
C SER A 149 7.33 -11.08 2.75
N LEU A 150 8.04 -9.93 2.74
CA LEU A 150 7.50 -8.61 2.44
C LEU A 150 8.39 -7.89 1.43
N VAL A 151 7.81 -7.32 0.40
CA VAL A 151 8.50 -6.48 -0.59
C VAL A 151 7.84 -5.11 -0.65
N LYS A 152 8.63 -4.05 -0.47
CA LYS A 152 8.20 -2.65 -0.59
C LYS A 152 8.66 -2.08 -1.91
N GLY A 153 7.76 -1.44 -2.65
CA GLY A 153 8.14 -0.63 -3.80
C GLY A 153 8.70 0.73 -3.38
N PHE A 154 9.63 1.27 -4.15
CA PHE A 154 10.01 2.67 -4.05
C PHE A 154 10.19 3.28 -5.44
N TYR A 155 10.03 4.59 -5.53
CA TYR A 155 10.06 5.33 -6.79
C TYR A 155 10.33 6.80 -6.53
N ASP A 156 10.84 7.52 -7.55
CA ASP A 156 10.96 8.96 -7.52
C ASP A 156 9.57 9.59 -7.66
N ARG A 157 9.25 10.51 -6.75
CA ARG A 157 8.00 11.26 -6.78
C ARG A 157 8.17 12.52 -7.60
N VAL A 158 7.51 12.58 -8.75
CA VAL A 158 7.44 13.78 -9.58
C VAL A 158 6.23 14.60 -9.14
N LEU A 159 6.45 15.84 -8.74
CA LEU A 159 5.36 16.75 -8.40
C LEU A 159 4.83 17.41 -9.67
N ASP A 160 3.57 17.14 -10.03
CA ASP A 160 2.88 17.89 -11.08
C ASP A 160 2.71 19.35 -10.62
N ARG A 161 3.31 20.29 -11.36
CA ARG A 161 2.99 21.72 -11.20
C ARG A 161 1.62 21.98 -11.82
N PRO A 162 0.68 22.65 -11.12
CA PRO A 162 -0.54 23.16 -11.74
C PRO A 162 -0.16 24.14 -12.88
N GLY A 163 -0.42 23.75 -14.13
CA GLY A 163 -0.20 24.62 -15.30
C GLY A 163 0.60 24.05 -16.46
N THR A 164 1.12 22.82 -16.37
CA THR A 164 1.87 22.20 -17.50
C THR A 164 1.07 21.12 -18.27
N ALA A 165 -0.18 20.89 -17.96
CA ALA A 165 -1.06 20.05 -18.76
C ALA A 165 -1.34 20.75 -20.10
N GLY A 166 -0.70 20.30 -21.19
CA GLY A 166 -1.10 20.66 -22.54
C GLY A 166 -0.09 21.44 -23.39
N ARG A 167 1.19 21.09 -23.41
CA ARG A 167 2.04 21.47 -24.55
C ARG A 167 2.45 20.23 -25.33
N PRO A 168 1.97 20.06 -26.59
CA PRO A 168 2.50 19.04 -27.47
C PRO A 168 3.98 19.34 -27.78
N HIS A 169 4.82 18.31 -27.82
CA HIS A 169 6.20 18.41 -28.27
C HIS A 169 6.24 18.96 -29.70
N GLY A 170 6.49 20.27 -29.81
CA GLY A 170 6.78 20.96 -31.06
C GLY A 170 8.27 20.93 -31.32
N THR A 171 8.67 20.34 -32.44
CA THR A 171 9.98 20.43 -33.04
C THR A 171 10.33 21.88 -33.38
N GLY A 172 11.36 22.43 -32.77
CA GLY A 172 11.88 23.76 -33.11
C GLY A 172 13.21 24.01 -32.42
N GLY A 173 14.31 23.68 -33.10
CA GLY A 173 15.66 23.97 -32.67
C GLY A 173 16.00 25.45 -32.77
N GLY A 174 16.57 26.03 -31.72
CA GLY A 174 17.29 27.32 -31.70
C GLY A 174 18.41 27.18 -30.67
N PRO A 175 19.63 27.69 -30.95
CA PRO A 175 20.79 27.47 -30.11
C PRO A 175 20.83 28.49 -28.96
N GLY A 176 21.09 27.99 -27.74
CA GLY A 176 21.54 28.80 -26.62
C GLY A 176 20.47 29.22 -25.63
N GLY A 177 20.01 28.28 -24.85
CA GLY A 177 19.34 28.50 -23.58
C GLY A 177 19.62 27.28 -22.72
N GLU A 178 20.50 27.39 -21.75
CA GLU A 178 20.57 26.42 -20.64
C GLU A 178 19.18 26.35 -20.05
N VAL A 179 18.47 25.26 -20.36
CA VAL A 179 17.28 24.88 -19.62
C VAL A 179 17.83 24.51 -18.25
N SER A 180 17.76 25.47 -17.33
CA SER A 180 17.97 25.19 -15.92
C SER A 180 17.11 23.97 -15.59
N GLU A 181 17.74 22.88 -15.13
CA GLU A 181 17.09 21.78 -14.44
C GLU A 181 16.50 22.29 -13.12
N GLU A 182 15.67 23.35 -13.23
CA GLU A 182 15.05 23.98 -12.09
C GLU A 182 13.97 23.03 -11.52
N ALA A 183 14.43 22.30 -10.50
CA ALA A 183 13.64 21.85 -9.38
C ALA A 183 12.40 21.03 -9.72
N VAL A 184 12.61 19.88 -10.31
CA VAL A 184 11.78 18.71 -9.97
C VAL A 184 12.14 18.43 -8.51
N SER A 185 11.23 18.76 -7.57
CA SER A 185 11.43 18.40 -6.17
C SER A 185 11.42 16.88 -6.07
N HIS A 186 12.59 16.27 -6.00
CA HIS A 186 12.80 14.85 -5.73
C HIS A 186 12.64 14.52 -4.23
N GLU A 187 12.08 15.46 -3.46
CA GLU A 187 11.83 15.26 -2.05
C GLU A 187 10.79 14.17 -1.86
N GLY A 188 11.07 13.21 -1.00
CA GLY A 188 10.18 12.14 -0.58
C GLY A 188 8.83 12.68 -0.05
N GLY A 189 7.86 11.81 0.19
CA GLY A 189 6.58 12.23 0.77
C GLY A 189 6.78 12.94 2.10
N ARG A 190 6.16 14.10 2.30
CA ARG A 190 6.31 14.93 3.52
C ARG A 190 6.10 14.14 4.81
N VAL A 191 5.13 13.25 4.88
CA VAL A 191 4.91 12.39 6.06
C VAL A 191 6.01 11.33 6.18
N THR A 192 6.53 10.83 5.06
CA THR A 192 7.68 9.92 5.06
C THR A 192 8.90 10.60 5.71
N GLU A 193 9.27 11.79 5.22
CA GLU A 193 10.49 12.48 5.67
C GLU A 193 10.35 13.08 7.08
N LEU A 194 9.16 13.61 7.43
CA LEU A 194 8.97 14.34 8.68
C LEU A 194 8.45 13.46 9.84
N VAL A 195 7.92 12.27 9.54
CA VAL A 195 7.34 11.40 10.58
C VAL A 195 7.91 9.99 10.50
N ALA A 196 7.75 9.27 9.39
CA ALA A 196 8.11 7.86 9.34
C ALA A 196 9.62 7.64 9.49
N ARG A 197 10.47 8.37 8.74
CA ARG A 197 11.94 8.23 8.86
C ARG A 197 12.48 8.57 10.23
N PRO A 198 12.13 9.71 10.87
CA PRO A 198 12.57 10.00 12.23
C PRO A 198 12.09 8.95 13.24
N THR A 199 10.85 8.49 13.11
CA THR A 199 10.29 7.44 13.98
C THR A 199 11.05 6.12 13.83
N ILE A 200 11.32 5.70 12.60
CA ILE A 200 12.10 4.49 12.29
C ILE A 200 13.52 4.63 12.85
N ALA A 201 14.19 5.76 12.59
CA ALA A 201 15.55 5.98 13.06
C ALA A 201 15.68 5.91 14.59
N LEU A 202 14.66 6.39 15.33
CA LEU A 202 14.65 6.38 16.78
C LEU A 202 14.27 5.03 17.39
N ARG A 203 13.35 4.28 16.76
CA ARG A 203 12.75 3.09 17.35
C ARG A 203 13.21 1.77 16.73
N TRP A 204 13.47 1.78 15.40
CA TRP A 204 13.85 0.60 14.61
C TRP A 204 14.97 0.93 13.63
N PRO A 205 16.16 1.34 14.10
CA PRO A 205 17.24 1.82 13.23
C PRO A 205 17.67 0.80 12.16
N GLN A 206 17.44 -0.49 12.38
CA GLN A 206 17.66 -1.54 11.39
C GLN A 206 16.80 -1.41 10.12
N LEU A 207 15.69 -0.68 10.19
CA LEU A 207 14.82 -0.39 9.05
C LEU A 207 15.17 0.92 8.31
N SER A 208 16.19 1.65 8.75
CA SER A 208 16.57 2.94 8.15
C SER A 208 17.03 2.84 6.69
N GLY A 209 17.36 1.63 6.22
CA GLY A 209 17.69 1.36 4.81
C GLY A 209 16.46 1.27 3.89
N VAL A 210 15.24 1.23 4.42
CA VAL A 210 14.01 1.19 3.60
C VAL A 210 13.73 2.55 2.99
N VAL A 211 13.78 2.63 1.64
CA VAL A 211 13.68 3.89 0.89
C VAL A 211 12.31 4.54 1.02
N GLN A 212 11.22 3.77 0.89
CA GLN A 212 9.86 4.28 1.05
C GLN A 212 9.03 3.40 1.99
N PRO A 213 9.16 3.60 3.31
CA PRO A 213 8.45 2.79 4.30
C PRO A 213 6.92 2.89 4.18
N LEU A 214 6.40 4.00 3.66
CA LEU A 214 4.97 4.27 3.46
C LEU A 214 4.52 4.08 2.00
N SER A 215 5.26 3.35 1.17
CA SER A 215 4.81 3.05 -0.19
C SER A 215 3.51 2.25 -0.17
N GLY A 216 2.55 2.67 -0.99
CA GLY A 216 1.28 1.97 -1.20
C GLY A 216 1.41 0.75 -2.11
N GLU A 217 2.51 0.66 -2.85
CA GLU A 217 2.85 -0.47 -3.70
C GLU A 217 3.76 -1.43 -2.93
N TRP A 218 3.23 -2.59 -2.57
CA TRP A 218 3.96 -3.63 -1.85
C TRP A 218 3.34 -5.01 -2.08
N ALA A 219 4.11 -6.05 -1.83
CA ALA A 219 3.62 -7.41 -1.91
C ALA A 219 4.08 -8.21 -0.69
N VAL A 220 3.29 -9.20 -0.31
CA VAL A 220 3.49 -9.96 0.92
C VAL A 220 3.04 -11.41 0.75
N ARG A 221 3.68 -12.33 1.47
CA ARG A 221 3.14 -13.68 1.64
C ARG A 221 1.88 -13.64 2.47
N ARG A 222 0.85 -14.32 2.01
CA ARG A 222 -0.46 -14.37 2.70
C ARG A 222 -0.32 -14.85 4.14
N ASP A 223 0.41 -15.93 4.37
CA ASP A 223 0.59 -16.54 5.68
C ASP A 223 1.25 -15.60 6.70
N LEU A 224 2.08 -14.66 6.24
CA LEU A 224 2.58 -13.57 7.07
C LEU A 224 1.46 -12.56 7.38
N PHE A 225 0.78 -12.03 6.35
CA PHE A 225 -0.18 -10.93 6.52
C PHE A 225 -1.40 -11.34 7.35
N GLU A 226 -1.87 -12.58 7.23
CA GLU A 226 -2.95 -13.15 8.04
C GLU A 226 -2.64 -13.19 9.55
N ARG A 227 -1.37 -13.20 9.94
CA ARG A 227 -0.92 -13.25 11.35
C ARG A 227 -0.60 -11.87 11.94
N LEU A 228 -0.76 -10.81 11.17
CA LEU A 228 -0.49 -9.45 11.65
C LEU A 228 -1.77 -8.76 12.10
N SER A 229 -1.66 -7.97 13.18
CA SER A 229 -2.67 -6.96 13.49
C SER A 229 -2.56 -5.82 12.49
N VAL A 230 -3.69 -5.37 11.96
CA VAL A 230 -3.71 -4.41 10.86
C VAL A 230 -4.41 -3.13 11.27
N PRO A 231 -3.71 -1.98 11.33
CA PRO A 231 -4.35 -0.67 11.50
C PRO A 231 -5.37 -0.44 10.41
N THR A 232 -6.56 0.04 10.75
CA THR A 232 -7.64 0.24 9.78
C THR A 232 -7.38 1.39 8.81
N GLY A 233 -6.53 2.36 9.18
CA GLY A 233 -6.20 3.57 8.42
C GLY A 233 -4.91 3.50 7.61
N TYR A 234 -4.25 4.66 7.51
CA TYR A 234 -3.02 4.87 6.73
C TYR A 234 -1.74 4.35 7.42
N GLY A 235 -1.84 3.83 8.62
CA GLY A 235 -0.68 3.25 9.32
C GLY A 235 -0.32 1.84 8.90
N VAL A 236 -1.10 1.22 8.01
CA VAL A 236 -0.94 -0.19 7.61
C VAL A 236 0.44 -0.49 7.02
N GLU A 237 0.97 0.37 6.16
CA GLU A 237 2.26 0.16 5.50
C GLU A 237 3.42 0.16 6.51
N LEU A 238 3.39 1.07 7.50
CA LEU A 238 4.39 1.12 8.56
C LEU A 238 4.24 -0.09 9.49
N ALA A 239 3.01 -0.44 9.85
CA ALA A 239 2.70 -1.56 10.72
C ALA A 239 3.27 -2.87 10.16
N VAL A 240 2.90 -3.20 8.91
CA VAL A 240 3.35 -4.43 8.25
C VAL A 240 4.87 -4.49 8.14
N LEU A 241 5.52 -3.36 7.81
CA LEU A 241 6.98 -3.27 7.73
C LEU A 241 7.64 -3.57 9.09
N VAL A 242 7.19 -2.89 10.14
CA VAL A 242 7.76 -3.04 11.49
C VAL A 242 7.49 -4.44 12.03
N ASP A 243 6.25 -4.92 11.95
CA ASP A 243 5.87 -6.24 12.47
C ASP A 243 6.59 -7.38 11.74
N THR A 244 6.81 -7.26 10.42
CA THR A 244 7.61 -8.22 9.65
C THR A 244 9.04 -8.27 10.17
N ALA A 245 9.68 -7.11 10.31
CA ALA A 245 11.06 -7.03 10.76
C ALA A 245 11.24 -7.50 12.21
N LEU A 246 10.29 -7.21 13.09
CA LEU A 246 10.35 -7.65 14.50
C LEU A 246 10.14 -9.16 14.64
N ARG A 247 9.30 -9.78 13.82
CA ARG A 247 8.96 -11.21 13.91
C ARG A 247 9.94 -12.12 13.16
N TYR A 248 10.42 -11.67 12.00
CA TYR A 248 11.18 -12.51 11.06
C TYR A 248 12.57 -11.95 10.74
N GLY A 249 12.94 -10.81 11.33
CA GLY A 249 14.17 -10.09 11.03
C GLY A 249 14.07 -9.23 9.79
N VAL A 250 15.02 -8.29 9.64
CA VAL A 250 15.04 -7.33 8.53
C VAL A 250 15.25 -8.03 7.17
N ASP A 251 15.91 -9.20 7.17
CA ASP A 251 16.12 -9.98 5.94
C ASP A 251 14.87 -10.60 5.33
N ALA A 252 13.77 -10.64 6.08
CA ALA A 252 12.45 -11.00 5.55
C ALA A 252 11.81 -9.87 4.72
N VAL A 253 12.38 -8.66 4.76
CA VAL A 253 11.96 -7.50 3.98
C VAL A 253 12.92 -7.29 2.81
N ALA A 254 12.37 -7.02 1.63
CA ALA A 254 13.09 -6.54 0.47
C ALA A 254 12.43 -5.28 -0.09
N GLN A 255 13.13 -4.57 -0.98
CA GLN A 255 12.58 -3.41 -1.68
C GLN A 255 12.94 -3.43 -3.15
N VAL A 256 12.09 -2.81 -3.97
CA VAL A 256 12.24 -2.78 -5.42
C VAL A 256 12.09 -1.35 -5.93
N ASP A 257 13.05 -0.92 -6.73
CA ASP A 257 12.98 0.33 -7.50
C ASP A 257 11.98 0.16 -8.65
N LEU A 258 10.88 0.93 -8.57
CA LEU A 258 9.82 0.98 -9.56
C LEU A 258 9.94 2.19 -10.52
N GLY A 259 11.03 2.96 -10.42
CA GLY A 259 11.32 4.10 -11.29
C GLY A 259 10.63 5.38 -10.85
N ARG A 260 9.64 5.89 -11.61
CA ARG A 260 9.03 7.21 -11.39
C ARG A 260 7.52 7.11 -11.27
N ARG A 261 6.92 7.96 -10.42
CA ARG A 261 5.47 8.07 -10.23
C ARG A 261 5.05 9.54 -10.07
N ALA A 262 3.99 9.96 -10.77
CA ALA A 262 3.33 11.25 -10.52
C ALA A 262 2.40 11.18 -9.29
N HIS A 263 2.31 12.29 -8.55
CA HIS A 263 1.56 12.37 -7.30
C HIS A 263 0.59 13.54 -7.25
N ARG A 264 -0.60 13.34 -6.67
CA ARG A 264 -1.54 14.40 -6.29
C ARG A 264 -1.15 15.01 -4.94
N HIS A 265 -1.31 16.33 -4.80
CA HIS A 265 -1.04 17.04 -3.55
C HIS A 265 -2.15 16.82 -2.51
N GLN A 266 -1.76 16.42 -1.31
CA GLN A 266 -2.61 16.47 -0.12
C GLN A 266 -2.36 17.74 0.70
N SER A 267 -3.40 18.24 1.38
CA SER A 267 -3.25 19.40 2.26
C SER A 267 -2.39 19.08 3.48
N LEU A 268 -1.63 20.07 3.97
CA LEU A 268 -0.80 19.89 5.17
C LEU A 268 -1.60 19.42 6.39
N ARG A 269 -2.86 19.83 6.51
CA ARG A 269 -3.75 19.40 7.61
C ARG A 269 -4.15 17.93 7.48
N GLY A 270 -4.43 17.46 6.26
CA GLY A 270 -4.68 16.04 6.00
C GLY A 270 -3.45 15.20 6.34
N LEU A 271 -2.25 15.68 5.99
CA LEU A 271 -0.99 15.01 6.36
C LEU A 271 -0.79 14.98 7.88
N GLY A 272 -1.29 15.98 8.64
CA GLY A 272 -1.27 15.97 10.10
C GLY A 272 -2.12 14.86 10.72
N ALA A 273 -3.28 14.57 10.14
CA ALA A 273 -4.10 13.42 10.55
C ALA A 273 -3.39 12.09 10.26
N MET A 274 -2.84 11.92 9.07
CA MET A 274 -2.03 10.73 8.72
C MET A 274 -0.84 10.56 9.67
N ALA A 275 -0.13 11.66 10.00
CA ALA A 275 0.97 11.64 10.95
C ALA A 275 0.53 11.13 12.34
N THR A 276 -0.67 11.53 12.79
CA THR A 276 -1.23 11.07 14.07
C THR A 276 -1.49 9.56 14.05
N GLU A 277 -2.05 9.01 12.97
CA GLU A 277 -2.22 7.56 12.81
C GLU A 277 -0.87 6.82 12.85
N LEU A 278 0.11 7.30 12.11
CA LEU A 278 1.45 6.69 12.05
C LEU A 278 2.15 6.68 13.41
N LEU A 279 2.06 7.78 14.16
CA LEU A 279 2.65 7.87 15.50
C LEU A 279 1.94 6.91 16.47
N ALA A 280 0.62 6.83 16.46
CA ALA A 280 -0.13 5.90 17.28
C ALA A 280 0.22 4.43 16.98
N VAL A 281 0.34 4.09 15.68
CA VAL A 281 0.80 2.76 15.23
C VAL A 281 2.21 2.46 15.72
N ALA A 282 3.11 3.43 15.61
CA ALA A 282 4.49 3.30 16.06
C ALA A 282 4.59 3.18 17.60
N ASP A 283 3.79 3.94 18.34
CA ASP A 283 3.74 3.89 19.79
C ASP A 283 3.28 2.52 20.28
N ARG A 284 2.19 1.99 19.70
CA ARG A 284 1.69 0.65 20.04
C ARG A 284 2.76 -0.43 19.85
N ARG A 285 3.53 -0.38 18.75
CA ARG A 285 4.63 -1.33 18.46
C ARG A 285 5.86 -1.11 19.33
N ALA A 286 5.98 0.06 19.92
CA ALA A 286 6.98 0.37 20.95
C ALA A 286 6.50 0.05 22.38
N GLY A 287 5.32 -0.56 22.54
CA GLY A 287 4.74 -0.91 23.86
C GLY A 287 4.03 0.24 24.56
N ILE A 288 3.75 1.34 23.86
CA ILE A 288 3.01 2.48 24.39
C ILE A 288 1.54 2.35 23.96
N ASP A 289 0.65 2.09 24.90
CA ASP A 289 -0.79 2.07 24.68
C ASP A 289 -1.42 3.39 25.11
N HIS A 290 -2.16 4.02 24.20
CA HIS A 290 -2.89 5.26 24.49
C HIS A 290 -4.27 5.02 25.14
N GLY A 291 -4.70 3.77 25.27
CA GLY A 291 -5.97 3.38 25.90
C GLY A 291 -7.20 3.92 25.18
N THR A 292 -7.10 4.19 23.87
CA THR A 292 -8.19 4.77 23.07
C THR A 292 -8.16 4.28 21.63
N ASP A 293 -9.34 4.15 21.04
CA ASP A 293 -9.53 3.81 19.62
C ASP A 293 -9.59 5.05 18.71
N ALA A 294 -9.58 6.26 19.32
CA ALA A 294 -9.65 7.50 18.56
C ALA A 294 -8.92 8.64 19.26
N VAL A 295 -8.09 9.32 18.50
CA VAL A 295 -7.33 10.49 18.96
C VAL A 295 -7.96 11.76 18.41
N ARG A 296 -8.18 12.76 19.28
CA ARG A 296 -8.68 14.07 18.88
C ARG A 296 -7.51 15.00 18.57
N ILE A 297 -7.40 15.42 17.32
CA ILE A 297 -6.42 16.40 16.88
C ILE A 297 -7.09 17.78 16.72
N ARG A 298 -6.44 18.81 17.27
CA ARG A 298 -6.84 20.20 17.12
C ARG A 298 -5.83 20.94 16.29
N GLN A 299 -6.28 21.47 15.16
CA GLN A 299 -5.53 22.33 14.25
C GLN A 299 -6.15 23.71 14.20
N PHE A 300 -5.52 24.66 13.54
CA PHE A 300 -6.04 26.02 13.47
C PHE A 300 -6.17 26.51 12.03
N GLY A 301 -7.18 27.32 11.77
CA GLY A 301 -7.43 27.95 10.49
C GLY A 301 -6.35 28.96 10.12
N ALA A 302 -6.25 29.25 8.81
CA ALA A 302 -5.41 30.30 8.24
C ALA A 302 -6.26 31.25 7.40
N GLY A 303 -5.70 32.39 6.98
CA GLY A 303 -6.43 33.41 6.22
C GLY A 303 -7.62 33.96 7.02
N GLU A 304 -8.79 33.98 6.43
CA GLU A 304 -10.04 34.47 7.06
C GLU A 304 -10.46 33.65 8.30
N ARG A 305 -10.01 32.39 8.40
CA ARG A 305 -10.23 31.51 9.57
C ARG A 305 -9.07 31.49 10.54
N ARG A 306 -8.19 32.48 10.50
CA ARG A 306 -6.99 32.53 11.34
C ARG A 306 -7.33 32.38 12.83
N GLY A 307 -6.70 31.40 13.49
CA GLY A 307 -6.88 31.13 14.91
C GLY A 307 -8.17 30.39 15.27
N GLN A 308 -9.09 30.13 14.33
CA GLN A 308 -10.26 29.30 14.60
C GLN A 308 -9.85 27.84 14.75
N PRO A 309 -10.29 27.15 15.83
CA PRO A 309 -9.98 25.75 16.03
C PRO A 309 -10.69 24.87 14.99
N LEU A 310 -9.94 23.93 14.43
CA LEU A 310 -10.41 22.89 13.52
C LEU A 310 -10.14 21.56 14.22
N ASN A 311 -11.19 20.93 14.74
CA ASN A 311 -11.08 19.65 15.44
C ASN A 311 -11.40 18.52 14.47
N SER A 312 -10.60 17.47 14.50
CA SER A 312 -10.87 16.21 13.80
C SER A 312 -10.58 15.03 14.72
N THR A 313 -11.20 13.91 14.44
CA THR A 313 -10.98 12.66 15.16
C THR A 313 -10.29 11.71 14.19
N VAL A 314 -9.20 11.11 14.65
CA VAL A 314 -8.39 10.15 13.93
C VAL A 314 -8.59 8.78 14.58
N SER A 315 -9.03 7.80 13.80
CA SER A 315 -9.14 6.41 14.27
C SER A 315 -7.75 5.81 14.41
N VAL A 316 -7.53 5.09 15.51
CA VAL A 316 -6.30 4.33 15.76
C VAL A 316 -6.62 2.86 16.05
N VAL A 317 -7.77 2.40 15.58
CA VAL A 317 -8.23 1.01 15.67
C VAL A 317 -7.35 0.10 14.83
N GLU A 318 -7.05 -1.08 15.36
CA GLU A 318 -6.42 -2.17 14.62
C GLU A 318 -7.34 -3.39 14.57
N ARG A 319 -7.36 -4.06 13.43
CA ARG A 319 -7.98 -5.37 13.27
C ARG A 319 -7.07 -6.45 13.86
N PRO A 320 -7.63 -7.48 14.48
CA PRO A 320 -6.85 -8.63 14.91
C PRO A 320 -6.28 -9.38 13.71
N PRO A 321 -5.29 -10.27 13.91
CA PRO A 321 -4.86 -11.20 12.89
C PRO A 321 -6.04 -11.94 12.24
N ALA A 322 -6.11 -11.94 10.91
CA ALA A 322 -7.23 -12.59 10.19
C ALA A 322 -7.28 -14.10 10.47
N ALA A 323 -6.13 -14.72 10.71
CA ALA A 323 -6.04 -16.14 11.10
C ALA A 323 -6.76 -16.44 12.43
N GLU A 324 -6.85 -15.50 13.34
CA GLU A 324 -7.55 -15.68 14.63
C GLU A 324 -9.07 -15.54 14.49
N VAL A 325 -9.54 -14.73 13.52
CA VAL A 325 -10.97 -14.51 13.28
C VAL A 325 -11.65 -15.75 12.67
N GLY A 326 -10.94 -16.48 11.79
CA GLY A 326 -11.46 -17.73 11.19
C GLY A 326 -11.54 -18.90 12.19
N ALA A 327 -10.68 -18.94 13.21
CA ALA A 327 -10.64 -20.00 14.21
C ALA A 327 -11.79 -19.90 15.23
N GLY A 328 -12.25 -18.69 15.54
CA GLY A 328 -13.36 -18.47 16.49
C GLY A 328 -14.71 -18.96 16.02
N ASP A 329 -14.97 -18.99 14.73
CA ASP A 329 -16.25 -19.46 14.15
C ASP A 329 -16.39 -20.99 14.21
N ALA A 330 -15.28 -21.74 14.26
CA ALA A 330 -15.29 -23.21 14.37
C ALA A 330 -15.65 -23.68 15.78
N GLU A 331 -15.18 -23.00 16.81
CA GLU A 331 -15.49 -23.36 18.21
C GLU A 331 -16.96 -23.07 18.58
N VAL A 332 -17.58 -22.05 17.98
CA VAL A 332 -19.00 -21.73 18.25
C VAL A 332 -19.93 -22.78 17.61
N LEU A 333 -19.54 -23.36 16.47
CA LEU A 333 -20.34 -24.41 15.80
C LEU A 333 -20.23 -25.79 16.51
N GLU A 334 -19.08 -26.15 17.08
CA GLU A 334 -18.94 -27.39 17.85
C GLU A 334 -19.61 -27.29 19.22
N GLY A 335 -19.70 -26.13 19.83
CA GLY A 335 -20.37 -25.89 21.11
C GLY A 335 -21.91 -26.01 21.03
N VAL A 336 -22.50 -25.86 19.85
CA VAL A 336 -23.97 -25.91 19.64
C VAL A 336 -24.45 -27.35 19.32
N VAL A 337 -23.61 -28.20 18.76
CA VAL A 337 -23.95 -29.57 18.40
C VAL A 337 -23.84 -30.56 19.58
N GLY A 338 -23.17 -30.15 20.67
CA GLY A 338 -22.95 -30.97 21.85
C GLY A 338 -24.01 -30.88 22.96
N ARG A 339 -25.13 -30.16 22.75
CA ARG A 339 -26.26 -30.11 23.70
C ARG A 339 -27.59 -30.27 22.97
N CYS A 340 -27.89 -31.49 22.62
CA CYS A 340 -29.21 -31.99 22.38
C CYS A 340 -29.26 -33.44 22.89
#